data_b39b79acf9675324238de7bcdcc84f54
#
_entry.id   b39b79acf9675324238de7bcdcc84f54
#
_cell.length_a   1.000
_cell.length_b   1.000
_cell.length_c   1.000
_cell.angle_alpha   90.00
_cell.angle_beta   90.00
_cell.angle_gamma   90.00
#
_symmetry.space_group_name_H-M   'P 1'
#
loop_
_entity.id
_entity.type
_entity.pdbx_description
1 polymer ?
#
loop_
_entity_poly.entity_id
_entity_poly.type
_entity_poly.pdbx_seq_one_letter_code
_entity_poly.pdbx_strand_id
1 'polypeptide(L)'
;MLKREMNIADYDAELWQAMEQEKVRQEEHIELIASENYTSPRVMQAQGSQLTNKYAEGYPGKRYYGGCEYVDIVEQLAIDRAKELFGADYANVQPHSGSQANFAVYTALLEPGDTVLGMNLAHGGHLTHGSPVNFSGKLYNIVPYGIDATGHIDYADLEKQAKEHKPKMIIGGFSAYSGVVDWAKMREIADSIGAYLFVDMAHVAGLVAAGVYPNPVPHAHVVTTTTHKTLAGPRGGLILAKGGSEELYKKLNSAVFPGGQGGPLMHVIAGKAVALKEAMEPEFKTYQQQVAKNAKAMVEVFLERGYKVVSGGTDNHLFLVDLVDKNLTGKEADAALGRANITVNKNSVPNDPKSPFVTSGIRVGTPAITRRGFKEVEAKELAGWMCDVLDSINDEAVIERIKGKVLDICARYPVYA
;
A
#
# COMPACT_ATOMS: atom_id res chain seq x y z
N MET A 1 6.11 10.81 -39.30
CA MET A 1 6.83 11.72 -38.41
C MET A 1 5.96 12.07 -37.23
N LEU A 2 6.52 12.14 -36.03
CA LEU A 2 5.79 12.56 -34.84
C LEU A 2 5.39 14.03 -34.95
N LYS A 3 4.14 14.35 -34.63
CA LYS A 3 3.61 15.71 -34.58
C LYS A 3 3.15 16.03 -33.17
N ARG A 4 3.31 17.26 -32.74
CA ARG A 4 3.01 17.72 -31.39
C ARG A 4 1.52 17.63 -31.02
N GLU A 5 0.66 17.79 -32.01
CA GLU A 5 -0.81 17.77 -31.89
C GLU A 5 -1.43 16.35 -31.86
N MET A 6 -0.60 15.29 -32.02
CA MET A 6 -1.09 13.91 -31.91
C MET A 6 -1.68 13.65 -30.53
N ASN A 7 -2.90 13.16 -30.49
CA ASN A 7 -3.60 12.83 -29.26
C ASN A 7 -4.32 11.47 -29.41
N ILE A 8 -4.75 10.88 -28.30
CA ILE A 8 -5.40 9.57 -28.27
C ILE A 8 -6.84 9.68 -28.78
N ALA A 9 -7.55 10.76 -28.47
CA ALA A 9 -8.97 10.93 -28.78
C ALA A 9 -9.25 10.84 -30.30
N ASP A 10 -8.35 11.41 -31.11
CA ASP A 10 -8.49 11.39 -32.59
C ASP A 10 -7.94 10.12 -33.24
N TYR A 11 -7.15 9.33 -32.48
CA TYR A 11 -6.45 8.16 -33.01
C TYR A 11 -7.09 6.84 -32.59
N ASP A 12 -7.49 6.71 -31.33
CA ASP A 12 -8.07 5.50 -30.75
C ASP A 12 -9.25 5.89 -29.86
N ALA A 13 -10.39 6.06 -30.51
CA ALA A 13 -11.60 6.50 -29.83
C ALA A 13 -12.13 5.49 -28.79
N GLU A 14 -11.91 4.18 -28.98
CA GLU A 14 -12.31 3.15 -28.04
C GLU A 14 -11.50 3.24 -26.74
N LEU A 15 -10.18 3.33 -26.86
CA LEU A 15 -9.29 3.51 -25.70
C LEU A 15 -9.59 4.84 -25.00
N TRP A 16 -9.76 5.92 -25.74
CA TRP A 16 -10.08 7.24 -25.18
C TRP A 16 -11.40 7.21 -24.38
N GLN A 17 -12.43 6.58 -24.95
CA GLN A 17 -13.72 6.42 -24.27
C GLN A 17 -13.58 5.64 -22.95
N ALA A 18 -12.79 4.55 -22.93
CA ALA A 18 -12.56 3.78 -21.71
C ALA A 18 -11.82 4.61 -20.64
N MET A 19 -10.84 5.44 -21.02
CA MET A 19 -10.13 6.34 -20.12
C MET A 19 -11.07 7.41 -19.53
N GLU A 20 -11.93 8.02 -20.33
CA GLU A 20 -12.91 9.00 -19.86
C GLU A 20 -13.97 8.36 -18.96
N GLN A 21 -14.42 7.13 -19.25
CA GLN A 21 -15.34 6.38 -18.38
C GLN A 21 -14.70 6.07 -17.02
N GLU A 22 -13.43 5.70 -16.97
CA GLU A 22 -12.72 5.49 -15.69
C GLU A 22 -12.57 6.79 -14.90
N LYS A 23 -12.33 7.92 -15.57
CA LYS A 23 -12.32 9.24 -14.92
C LYS A 23 -13.68 9.57 -14.31
N VAL A 24 -14.78 9.34 -15.04
CA VAL A 24 -16.15 9.52 -14.54
C VAL A 24 -16.40 8.59 -13.35
N ARG A 25 -16.00 7.31 -13.43
CA ARG A 25 -16.11 6.37 -12.31
C ARG A 25 -15.40 6.89 -11.07
N GLN A 26 -14.18 7.39 -11.19
CA GLN A 26 -13.43 7.94 -10.06
C GLN A 26 -14.09 9.19 -9.47
N GLU A 27 -14.74 10.02 -10.28
CA GLU A 27 -15.51 11.17 -9.79
C GLU A 27 -16.79 10.77 -9.06
N GLU A 28 -17.53 9.77 -9.57
CA GLU A 28 -18.86 9.40 -9.12
C GLU A 28 -18.88 8.30 -8.04
N HIS A 29 -17.75 7.64 -7.78
CA HIS A 29 -17.61 6.61 -6.76
C HIS A 29 -16.81 7.09 -5.57
N ILE A 30 -17.15 6.59 -4.39
CA ILE A 30 -16.33 6.72 -3.19
C ILE A 30 -15.35 5.55 -3.13
N GLU A 31 -14.05 5.86 -3.19
CA GLU A 31 -12.97 4.89 -3.14
C GLU A 31 -12.53 4.63 -1.69
N LEU A 32 -12.71 3.39 -1.23
CA LEU A 32 -12.35 2.93 0.12
C LEU A 32 -11.40 1.73 0.11
N ILE A 33 -10.88 1.33 -1.06
CA ILE A 33 -9.79 0.34 -1.11
C ILE A 33 -8.55 0.95 -0.46
N ALA A 34 -8.11 0.36 0.65
CA ALA A 34 -7.04 0.91 1.51
C ALA A 34 -5.68 1.07 0.81
N SER A 35 -5.48 0.41 -0.34
CA SER A 35 -4.27 0.48 -1.17
C SER A 35 -4.39 1.43 -2.36
N GLU A 36 -5.50 2.16 -2.49
CA GLU A 36 -5.73 3.13 -3.56
C GLU A 36 -5.72 4.57 -3.04
N ASN A 37 -5.33 5.49 -3.92
CA ASN A 37 -5.25 6.91 -3.63
C ASN A 37 -5.25 7.72 -4.94
N TYR A 38 -5.51 9.01 -4.83
CA TYR A 38 -5.40 9.95 -5.94
C TYR A 38 -4.05 10.64 -5.89
N THR A 39 -3.28 10.54 -6.96
CA THR A 39 -1.99 11.24 -7.08
C THR A 39 -2.17 12.67 -7.60
N SER A 40 -1.18 13.54 -7.35
CA SER A 40 -1.28 14.94 -7.77
C SER A 40 -1.14 15.10 -9.31
N PRO A 41 -1.69 16.20 -9.89
CA PRO A 41 -1.45 16.53 -11.29
C PRO A 41 0.04 16.66 -11.65
N ARG A 42 0.90 17.05 -10.71
CA ARG A 42 2.36 17.13 -10.92
C ARG A 42 2.97 15.75 -11.12
N VAL A 43 2.54 14.76 -10.37
CA VAL A 43 2.97 13.36 -10.55
C VAL A 43 2.50 12.84 -11.91
N MET A 44 1.25 13.11 -12.29
CA MET A 44 0.71 12.76 -13.61
C MET A 44 1.52 13.41 -14.74
N GLN A 45 1.87 14.69 -14.60
CA GLN A 45 2.70 15.41 -15.57
C GLN A 45 4.09 14.77 -15.70
N ALA A 46 4.72 14.37 -14.59
CA ALA A 46 6.03 13.70 -14.62
C ALA A 46 5.97 12.36 -15.34
N GLN A 47 4.91 11.57 -15.10
CA GLN A 47 4.72 10.27 -15.76
C GLN A 47 4.44 10.38 -17.26
N GLY A 48 3.74 11.43 -17.70
CA GLY A 48 3.48 11.71 -19.12
C GLY A 48 4.61 12.44 -19.83
N SER A 49 5.79 12.56 -19.22
CA SER A 49 6.91 13.31 -19.78
C SER A 49 7.75 12.51 -20.78
N GLN A 50 8.60 13.21 -21.55
CA GLN A 50 9.56 12.63 -22.49
C GLN A 50 10.64 11.75 -21.82
N LEU A 51 10.72 11.72 -20.50
CA LEU A 51 11.61 10.79 -19.77
C LEU A 51 11.29 9.33 -20.03
N THR A 52 10.05 9.03 -20.49
CA THR A 52 9.65 7.70 -20.95
C THR A 52 10.53 7.15 -22.09
N ASN A 53 11.16 8.04 -22.88
CA ASN A 53 11.97 7.64 -24.04
C ASN A 53 13.40 7.24 -23.66
N LYS A 54 13.87 7.54 -22.43
CA LYS A 54 15.27 7.36 -22.07
C LYS A 54 15.56 6.01 -21.45
N TYR A 55 16.47 5.25 -22.06
CA TYR A 55 16.98 4.01 -21.54
C TYR A 55 18.23 4.29 -20.65
N ALA A 56 18.18 3.88 -19.37
CA ALA A 56 19.16 4.29 -18.37
C ALA A 56 19.59 3.14 -17.43
N GLU A 57 19.95 1.96 -17.99
CA GLU A 57 20.50 0.86 -17.20
C GLU A 57 21.73 1.28 -16.40
N GLY A 58 21.85 0.75 -15.20
CA GLY A 58 22.84 1.16 -14.21
C GLY A 58 22.27 2.13 -13.21
N TYR A 59 23.12 2.95 -12.61
CA TYR A 59 22.79 3.88 -11.53
C TYR A 59 23.38 5.28 -11.83
N PRO A 60 22.95 6.36 -11.17
CA PRO A 60 23.49 7.70 -11.39
C PRO A 60 25.03 7.71 -11.40
N GLY A 61 25.63 8.31 -12.43
CA GLY A 61 27.07 8.37 -12.64
C GLY A 61 27.74 7.05 -13.07
N LYS A 62 26.97 5.95 -13.16
CA LYS A 62 27.43 4.60 -13.54
C LYS A 62 26.45 3.92 -14.49
N ARG A 63 26.14 4.57 -15.61
CA ARG A 63 25.20 4.05 -16.61
C ARG A 63 25.93 3.22 -17.68
N TYR A 64 25.19 2.30 -18.28
CA TYR A 64 25.68 1.52 -19.41
C TYR A 64 25.49 2.25 -20.75
N TYR A 65 24.69 3.35 -20.76
CA TYR A 65 24.36 4.11 -21.97
C TYR A 65 24.71 5.58 -21.81
N GLY A 66 25.02 6.25 -22.93
CA GLY A 66 25.24 7.71 -22.96
C GLY A 66 23.94 8.52 -22.87
N GLY A 67 24.06 9.82 -22.71
CA GLY A 67 22.94 10.77 -22.67
C GLY A 67 22.11 10.68 -21.39
N CYS A 68 22.73 10.32 -20.26
CA CYS A 68 22.06 10.13 -18.99
C CYS A 68 22.24 11.28 -17.99
N GLU A 69 22.94 12.34 -18.40
CA GLU A 69 23.27 13.48 -17.52
C GLU A 69 22.07 14.10 -16.81
N TYR A 70 20.91 14.17 -17.45
CA TYR A 70 19.70 14.77 -16.86
C TYR A 70 18.85 13.72 -16.11
N VAL A 71 18.77 12.48 -16.59
CA VAL A 71 18.07 11.43 -15.86
C VAL A 71 18.82 11.02 -14.59
N ASP A 72 20.13 11.19 -14.55
CA ASP A 72 20.93 11.03 -13.33
C ASP A 72 20.50 12.03 -12.25
N ILE A 73 20.24 13.28 -12.63
CA ILE A 73 19.72 14.33 -11.72
C ILE A 73 18.34 13.91 -11.19
N VAL A 74 17.47 13.44 -12.07
CA VAL A 74 16.10 12.99 -11.68
C VAL A 74 16.14 11.84 -10.68
N GLU A 75 16.94 10.81 -10.95
CA GLU A 75 17.06 9.67 -10.07
C GLU A 75 17.73 10.05 -8.75
N GLN A 76 18.80 10.87 -8.79
CA GLN A 76 19.46 11.32 -7.58
C GLN A 76 18.54 12.14 -6.69
N LEU A 77 17.70 13.03 -7.24
CA LEU A 77 16.68 13.75 -6.49
C LEU A 77 15.69 12.82 -5.79
N ALA A 78 15.26 11.75 -6.47
CA ALA A 78 14.37 10.75 -5.86
C ALA A 78 15.05 10.01 -4.71
N ILE A 79 16.32 9.62 -4.90
CA ILE A 79 17.14 8.95 -3.88
C ILE A 79 17.31 9.85 -2.66
N ASP A 80 17.74 11.08 -2.85
CA ASP A 80 18.02 12.02 -1.75
C ASP A 80 16.76 12.34 -0.96
N ARG A 81 15.64 12.60 -1.64
CA ARG A 81 14.34 12.84 -1.00
C ARG A 81 13.82 11.64 -0.24
N ALA A 82 14.00 10.42 -0.77
CA ALA A 82 13.61 9.21 -0.06
C ALA A 82 14.44 9.02 1.22
N LYS A 83 15.75 9.25 1.15
CA LYS A 83 16.65 9.19 2.32
C LYS A 83 16.28 10.23 3.37
N GLU A 84 16.05 11.46 2.98
CA GLU A 84 15.68 12.55 3.88
C GLU A 84 14.33 12.29 4.54
N LEU A 85 13.30 11.94 3.75
CA LEU A 85 11.93 11.74 4.23
C LEU A 85 11.82 10.64 5.29
N PHE A 86 12.54 9.53 5.09
CA PHE A 86 12.46 8.35 5.97
C PHE A 86 13.64 8.23 6.95
N GLY A 87 14.64 9.12 6.87
CA GLY A 87 15.84 9.07 7.70
C GLY A 87 16.73 7.86 7.39
N ALA A 88 16.83 7.47 6.11
CA ALA A 88 17.63 6.36 5.63
C ALA A 88 19.02 6.80 5.16
N ASP A 89 19.99 5.89 5.21
CA ASP A 89 21.36 6.11 4.65
C ASP A 89 21.43 5.65 3.17
N TYR A 90 20.58 4.69 2.81
CA TYR A 90 20.49 4.09 1.50
C TYR A 90 19.06 4.12 0.96
N ALA A 91 18.92 4.39 -0.33
CA ALA A 91 17.67 4.26 -1.06
C ALA A 91 17.91 3.75 -2.48
N ASN A 92 17.07 2.81 -2.94
CA ASN A 92 16.97 2.43 -4.34
C ASN A 92 15.56 2.71 -4.82
N VAL A 93 15.45 3.56 -5.84
CA VAL A 93 14.16 4.06 -6.37
C VAL A 93 13.74 3.38 -7.67
N GLN A 94 14.54 2.41 -8.16
CA GLN A 94 14.30 1.73 -9.43
C GLN A 94 13.25 0.60 -9.40
N PRO A 95 12.88 -0.05 -8.28
CA PRO A 95 11.88 -1.09 -8.31
C PRO A 95 10.58 -0.63 -8.99
N HIS A 96 10.11 -1.41 -9.99
CA HIS A 96 8.91 -1.10 -10.75
C HIS A 96 7.63 -1.26 -9.93
N SER A 97 7.68 -2.07 -8.87
CA SER A 97 6.57 -2.31 -7.94
C SER A 97 7.08 -2.69 -6.55
N GLY A 98 6.19 -2.68 -5.55
CA GLY A 98 6.52 -3.21 -4.22
C GLY A 98 6.89 -4.69 -4.26
N SER A 99 6.22 -5.49 -5.09
CA SER A 99 6.56 -6.92 -5.25
C SER A 99 7.95 -7.13 -5.80
N GLN A 100 8.42 -6.31 -6.74
CA GLN A 100 9.79 -6.37 -7.25
C GLN A 100 10.83 -5.84 -6.26
N ALA A 101 10.48 -4.83 -5.46
CA ALA A 101 11.31 -4.41 -4.34
C ALA A 101 11.48 -5.55 -3.32
N ASN A 102 10.40 -6.22 -2.95
CA ASN A 102 10.45 -7.37 -2.06
C ASN A 102 11.27 -8.52 -2.67
N PHE A 103 11.05 -8.85 -3.95
CA PHE A 103 11.84 -9.86 -4.65
C PHE A 103 13.34 -9.56 -4.60
N ALA A 104 13.74 -8.31 -4.84
CA ALA A 104 15.15 -7.90 -4.77
C ALA A 104 15.73 -8.07 -3.36
N VAL A 105 14.96 -7.77 -2.30
CA VAL A 105 15.42 -7.98 -0.91
C VAL A 105 15.60 -9.47 -0.61
N TYR A 106 14.64 -10.31 -0.99
CA TYR A 106 14.77 -11.76 -0.82
C TYR A 106 16.02 -12.30 -1.53
N THR A 107 16.22 -11.96 -2.80
CA THR A 107 17.36 -12.44 -3.59
C THR A 107 18.70 -11.85 -3.16
N ALA A 108 18.71 -10.69 -2.52
CA ALA A 108 19.93 -10.09 -1.96
C ALA A 108 20.39 -10.76 -0.65
N LEU A 109 19.43 -11.26 0.16
CA LEU A 109 19.68 -11.70 1.53
C LEU A 109 19.56 -13.19 1.76
N LEU A 110 18.90 -13.92 0.86
CA LEU A 110 18.53 -15.33 1.04
C LEU A 110 18.91 -16.18 -0.17
N GLU A 111 19.07 -17.47 0.09
CA GLU A 111 19.16 -18.50 -0.94
C GLU A 111 17.80 -19.25 -1.04
N PRO A 112 17.45 -19.78 -2.23
CA PRO A 112 16.28 -20.63 -2.37
C PRO A 112 16.24 -21.76 -1.34
N GLY A 113 15.10 -21.96 -0.68
CA GLY A 113 14.92 -22.94 0.39
C GLY A 113 15.21 -22.41 1.80
N ASP A 114 15.73 -21.19 1.95
CA ASP A 114 15.88 -20.57 3.27
C ASP A 114 14.54 -20.37 3.95
N THR A 115 14.52 -20.47 5.29
CA THR A 115 13.31 -20.28 6.08
C THR A 115 13.06 -18.80 6.35
N VAL A 116 11.82 -18.39 6.16
CA VAL A 116 11.34 -17.02 6.35
C VAL A 116 10.10 -17.03 7.25
N LEU A 117 10.06 -16.15 8.24
CA LEU A 117 8.91 -15.92 9.09
C LEU A 117 8.12 -14.72 8.58
N GLY A 118 6.85 -14.91 8.17
CA GLY A 118 6.00 -13.86 7.62
C GLY A 118 4.60 -13.86 8.23
N MET A 119 3.93 -12.71 8.20
CA MET A 119 2.54 -12.65 8.71
C MET A 119 1.61 -13.50 7.85
N ASN A 120 0.77 -14.29 8.51
CA ASN A 120 -0.23 -15.12 7.86
C ASN A 120 -1.16 -14.26 6.97
N LEU A 121 -1.45 -14.73 5.76
CA LEU A 121 -2.32 -14.05 4.80
C LEU A 121 -3.72 -13.78 5.37
N ALA A 122 -4.28 -14.77 6.08
CA ALA A 122 -5.60 -14.66 6.72
C ALA A 122 -5.61 -13.65 7.90
N HIS A 123 -4.46 -13.30 8.42
CA HIS A 123 -4.28 -12.34 9.51
C HIS A 123 -3.79 -10.96 9.02
N GLY A 124 -3.79 -10.75 7.72
CA GLY A 124 -3.45 -9.45 7.11
C GLY A 124 -2.09 -9.38 6.42
N GLY A 125 -1.37 -10.49 6.25
CA GLY A 125 -0.12 -10.54 5.49
C GLY A 125 -0.30 -10.17 4.01
N HIS A 126 0.80 -9.87 3.33
CA HIS A 126 0.81 -9.61 1.88
C HIS A 126 1.18 -10.88 1.10
N LEU A 127 0.79 -10.96 -0.18
CA LEU A 127 1.12 -12.11 -1.05
C LEU A 127 2.63 -12.38 -1.09
N THR A 128 3.46 -11.34 -1.13
CA THR A 128 4.93 -11.46 -1.16
C THR A 128 5.55 -11.79 0.20
N HIS A 129 4.75 -12.01 1.24
CA HIS A 129 5.23 -12.44 2.56
C HIS A 129 5.12 -13.96 2.76
N GLY A 130 4.94 -14.72 1.69
CA GLY A 130 4.98 -16.18 1.74
C GLY A 130 3.77 -16.91 1.17
N SER A 131 2.94 -16.25 0.36
CA SER A 131 1.82 -16.93 -0.31
C SER A 131 2.31 -18.05 -1.24
N PRO A 132 1.70 -19.27 -1.19
CA PRO A 132 2.11 -20.39 -2.02
C PRO A 132 2.05 -20.14 -3.53
N VAL A 133 1.22 -19.19 -3.97
CA VAL A 133 1.10 -18.83 -5.39
C VAL A 133 2.11 -17.78 -5.84
N ASN A 134 2.80 -17.14 -4.87
CA ASN A 134 3.78 -16.08 -5.12
C ASN A 134 5.21 -16.66 -5.12
N PHE A 135 6.19 -15.92 -5.71
CA PHE A 135 7.60 -16.30 -5.68
C PHE A 135 8.09 -16.61 -4.26
N SER A 136 7.64 -15.85 -3.26
CA SER A 136 8.06 -15.99 -1.88
C SER A 136 7.72 -17.37 -1.30
N GLY A 137 6.50 -17.86 -1.53
CA GLY A 137 6.09 -19.19 -1.09
C GLY A 137 6.56 -20.34 -2.01
N LYS A 138 7.00 -20.03 -3.25
CA LYS A 138 7.52 -21.05 -4.18
C LYS A 138 9.01 -21.31 -4.01
N LEU A 139 9.78 -20.32 -3.62
CA LEU A 139 11.24 -20.40 -3.54
C LEU A 139 11.76 -20.58 -2.12
N TYR A 140 10.98 -20.21 -1.11
CA TYR A 140 11.42 -20.18 0.28
C TYR A 140 10.51 -21.00 1.18
N ASN A 141 11.06 -21.45 2.30
CA ASN A 141 10.32 -22.20 3.31
C ASN A 141 9.64 -21.23 4.28
N ILE A 142 8.33 -21.11 4.18
CA ILE A 142 7.57 -20.08 4.91
C ILE A 142 6.95 -20.64 6.20
N VAL A 143 7.24 -19.97 7.31
CA VAL A 143 6.59 -20.20 8.60
C VAL A 143 5.73 -18.98 8.92
N PRO A 144 4.40 -19.12 9.06
CA PRO A 144 3.55 -17.98 9.36
C PRO A 144 3.54 -17.65 10.85
N TYR A 145 3.55 -16.36 11.21
CA TYR A 145 3.12 -15.86 12.52
C TYR A 145 1.76 -15.17 12.39
N GLY A 146 1.06 -15.01 13.51
CA GLY A 146 -0.31 -14.53 13.49
C GLY A 146 -0.61 -13.39 14.46
N ILE A 147 -1.90 -13.23 14.68
CA ILE A 147 -2.49 -12.33 15.68
C ILE A 147 -3.12 -13.16 16.80
N ASP A 148 -3.21 -12.57 17.97
CA ASP A 148 -3.88 -13.14 19.14
C ASP A 148 -5.42 -13.02 19.04
N ALA A 149 -6.11 -13.48 20.08
CA ALA A 149 -7.57 -13.44 20.16
C ALA A 149 -8.15 -12.00 20.18
N THR A 150 -7.33 -11.00 20.47
CA THR A 150 -7.73 -9.59 20.46
C THR A 150 -7.54 -8.94 19.09
N GLY A 151 -6.93 -9.65 18.14
CA GLY A 151 -6.66 -9.16 16.79
C GLY A 151 -5.34 -8.38 16.66
N HIS A 152 -4.44 -8.49 17.63
CA HIS A 152 -3.12 -7.87 17.62
C HIS A 152 -2.02 -8.89 17.36
N ILE A 153 -0.86 -8.45 16.82
CA ILE A 153 0.27 -9.34 16.57
C ILE A 153 0.68 -10.03 17.87
N ASP A 154 0.70 -11.36 17.84
CA ASP A 154 1.17 -12.18 18.95
C ASP A 154 2.70 -12.27 18.95
N TYR A 155 3.35 -11.32 19.63
CA TYR A 155 4.81 -11.30 19.72
C TYR A 155 5.40 -12.48 20.52
N ALA A 156 4.62 -13.10 21.41
CA ALA A 156 5.07 -14.28 22.13
C ALA A 156 5.11 -15.50 21.23
N ASP A 157 4.07 -15.68 20.38
CA ASP A 157 4.07 -16.73 19.36
C ASP A 157 5.15 -16.44 18.29
N LEU A 158 5.32 -15.19 17.84
CA LEU A 158 6.36 -14.81 16.90
C LEU A 158 7.76 -15.17 17.43
N GLU A 159 8.05 -14.87 18.68
CA GLU A 159 9.34 -15.20 19.33
C GLU A 159 9.53 -16.73 19.46
N LYS A 160 8.47 -17.46 19.81
CA LYS A 160 8.48 -18.92 19.89
C LYS A 160 8.78 -19.52 18.50
N GLN A 161 8.05 -19.12 17.47
CA GLN A 161 8.26 -19.59 16.09
C GLN A 161 9.68 -19.27 15.59
N ALA A 162 10.19 -18.08 15.92
CA ALA A 162 11.54 -17.67 15.57
C ALA A 162 12.61 -18.60 16.21
N LYS A 163 12.47 -18.91 17.49
CA LYS A 163 13.39 -19.82 18.21
C LYS A 163 13.32 -21.25 17.72
N GLU A 164 12.11 -21.73 17.38
CA GLU A 164 11.86 -23.10 16.93
C GLU A 164 12.39 -23.33 15.50
N HIS A 165 12.03 -22.44 14.57
CA HIS A 165 12.32 -22.61 13.15
C HIS A 165 13.63 -21.92 12.69
N LYS A 166 14.20 -21.05 13.50
CA LYS A 166 15.47 -20.30 13.21
C LYS A 166 15.52 -19.74 11.79
N PRO A 167 14.50 -18.92 11.39
CA PRO A 167 14.47 -18.35 10.07
C PRO A 167 15.69 -17.47 9.82
N LYS A 168 16.12 -17.34 8.57
CA LYS A 168 17.14 -16.36 8.18
C LYS A 168 16.60 -14.94 8.07
N MET A 169 15.27 -14.81 7.89
CA MET A 169 14.60 -13.52 7.79
C MET A 169 13.23 -13.54 8.47
N ILE A 170 12.93 -12.48 9.21
CA ILE A 170 11.60 -12.17 9.73
C ILE A 170 11.08 -10.98 8.93
N ILE A 171 9.84 -11.08 8.42
CA ILE A 171 9.19 -10.01 7.67
C ILE A 171 8.14 -9.34 8.54
N GLY A 172 8.32 -8.04 8.79
CA GLY A 172 7.31 -7.17 9.33
C GLY A 172 6.54 -6.46 8.22
N GLY A 173 5.30 -6.05 8.51
CA GLY A 173 4.45 -5.37 7.55
C GLY A 173 3.19 -6.16 7.18
N PHE A 174 2.24 -5.49 6.57
CA PHE A 174 0.89 -6.01 6.38
C PHE A 174 0.15 -5.35 5.21
N SER A 175 -0.96 -5.98 4.82
CA SER A 175 -1.95 -5.44 3.88
C SER A 175 -3.29 -5.12 4.54
N ALA A 176 -3.61 -5.78 5.65
CA ALA A 176 -4.93 -5.72 6.27
C ALA A 176 -4.86 -5.85 7.81
N TYR A 177 -3.94 -5.14 8.43
CA TYR A 177 -3.80 -5.06 9.89
C TYR A 177 -4.03 -3.62 10.35
N SER A 178 -4.89 -3.42 11.35
CA SER A 178 -5.33 -2.10 11.80
C SER A 178 -4.57 -1.55 13.01
N GLY A 179 -3.72 -2.36 13.64
CA GLY A 179 -2.95 -1.95 14.82
C GLY A 179 -1.59 -1.33 14.50
N VAL A 180 -0.88 -0.95 15.55
CA VAL A 180 0.51 -0.51 15.50
C VAL A 180 1.45 -1.70 15.61
N VAL A 181 2.52 -1.71 14.81
CA VAL A 181 3.59 -2.72 14.91
C VAL A 181 4.73 -2.18 15.75
N ASP A 182 5.19 -2.98 16.72
CA ASP A 182 6.40 -2.70 17.51
C ASP A 182 7.64 -3.20 16.75
N TRP A 183 8.24 -2.31 15.96
CA TRP A 183 9.42 -2.60 15.16
C TRP A 183 10.64 -2.91 16.03
N ALA A 184 10.75 -2.30 17.21
CA ALA A 184 11.84 -2.54 18.13
C ALA A 184 11.77 -3.98 18.70
N LYS A 185 10.57 -4.44 19.07
CA LYS A 185 10.35 -5.81 19.53
C LYS A 185 10.61 -6.83 18.43
N MET A 186 10.17 -6.57 17.19
CA MET A 186 10.52 -7.44 16.07
C MET A 186 12.02 -7.52 15.81
N ARG A 187 12.72 -6.38 15.95
CA ARG A 187 14.18 -6.35 15.83
C ARG A 187 14.88 -7.14 16.93
N GLU A 188 14.47 -7.01 18.17
CA GLU A 188 14.98 -7.79 19.30
C GLU A 188 14.84 -9.30 19.06
N ILE A 189 13.67 -9.74 18.59
CA ILE A 189 13.43 -11.15 18.25
C ILE A 189 14.35 -11.60 17.10
N ALA A 190 14.48 -10.83 16.03
CA ALA A 190 15.36 -11.15 14.91
C ALA A 190 16.82 -11.28 15.35
N ASP A 191 17.33 -10.32 16.12
CA ASP A 191 18.71 -10.32 16.63
C ASP A 191 18.99 -11.52 17.55
N SER A 192 18.00 -11.96 18.34
CA SER A 192 18.14 -13.09 19.27
C SER A 192 18.46 -14.42 18.58
N ILE A 193 18.16 -14.53 17.29
CA ILE A 193 18.39 -15.74 16.48
C ILE A 193 19.34 -15.49 15.30
N GLY A 194 19.90 -14.27 15.16
CA GLY A 194 20.78 -13.89 14.05
C GLY A 194 20.07 -13.76 12.70
N ALA A 195 18.78 -13.46 12.68
CA ALA A 195 17.99 -13.27 11.47
C ALA A 195 18.00 -11.81 11.00
N TYR A 196 17.76 -11.62 9.70
CA TYR A 196 17.43 -10.29 9.19
C TYR A 196 16.01 -9.89 9.60
N LEU A 197 15.81 -8.64 10.02
CA LEU A 197 14.49 -8.00 10.04
C LEU A 197 14.32 -7.23 8.72
N PHE A 198 13.39 -7.68 7.91
CA PHE A 198 12.92 -7.01 6.70
C PHE A 198 11.51 -6.44 6.95
N VAL A 199 11.26 -5.16 6.66
CA VAL A 199 9.94 -4.55 6.84
C VAL A 199 9.40 -4.03 5.51
N ASP A 200 8.20 -4.48 5.15
CA ASP A 200 7.39 -3.93 4.08
C ASP A 200 6.37 -2.94 4.68
N MET A 201 6.68 -1.65 4.61
CA MET A 201 5.81 -0.59 5.14
C MET A 201 4.83 -0.02 4.11
N ALA A 202 4.60 -0.71 2.99
CA ALA A 202 3.87 -0.18 1.84
C ALA A 202 2.51 0.45 2.21
N HIS A 203 1.74 -0.17 3.10
CA HIS A 203 0.43 0.35 3.50
C HIS A 203 0.50 1.61 4.34
N VAL A 204 1.53 1.76 5.17
CA VAL A 204 1.65 2.86 6.14
C VAL A 204 2.71 3.90 5.78
N ALA A 205 3.37 3.79 4.62
CA ALA A 205 4.49 4.65 4.27
C ALA A 205 4.17 6.15 4.32
N GLY A 206 2.98 6.57 3.92
CA GLY A 206 2.55 7.96 4.03
C GLY A 206 2.39 8.41 5.48
N LEU A 207 1.83 7.55 6.35
CA LEU A 207 1.70 7.83 7.78
C LEU A 207 3.07 7.87 8.47
N VAL A 208 3.99 6.99 8.07
CA VAL A 208 5.38 6.99 8.55
C VAL A 208 6.09 8.28 8.15
N ALA A 209 5.99 8.68 6.87
CA ALA A 209 6.56 9.92 6.37
C ALA A 209 6.06 11.16 7.12
N ALA A 210 4.80 11.15 7.53
CA ALA A 210 4.17 12.22 8.29
C ALA A 210 4.40 12.15 9.82
N GLY A 211 5.06 11.11 10.31
CA GLY A 211 5.24 10.88 11.75
C GLY A 211 3.95 10.51 12.49
N VAL A 212 2.95 9.99 11.78
CA VAL A 212 1.67 9.52 12.34
C VAL A 212 1.71 8.04 12.71
N TYR A 213 2.64 7.28 12.14
CA TYR A 213 2.88 5.86 12.41
C TYR A 213 4.37 5.62 12.67
N PRO A 214 4.75 4.64 13.53
CA PRO A 214 6.15 4.37 13.83
C PRO A 214 7.00 4.08 12.60
N ASN A 215 8.17 4.70 12.51
CA ASN A 215 9.11 4.50 11.42
C ASN A 215 9.92 3.21 11.61
N PRO A 216 9.86 2.22 10.69
CA PRO A 216 10.64 1.00 10.78
C PRO A 216 12.13 1.17 10.42
N VAL A 217 12.50 2.23 9.70
CA VAL A 217 13.87 2.41 9.15
C VAL A 217 14.96 2.36 10.23
N PRO A 218 14.80 2.92 11.43
CA PRO A 218 15.81 2.79 12.50
C PRO A 218 15.98 1.38 13.07
N HIS A 219 14.99 0.51 12.85
CA HIS A 219 14.94 -0.83 13.47
C HIS A 219 15.23 -1.96 12.50
N ALA A 220 14.76 -1.86 11.26
CA ALA A 220 14.92 -2.91 10.26
C ALA A 220 16.29 -2.88 9.59
N HIS A 221 16.77 -4.05 9.13
CA HIS A 221 17.95 -4.14 8.28
C HIS A 221 17.69 -3.59 6.89
N VAL A 222 16.50 -3.90 6.34
CA VAL A 222 16.02 -3.38 5.06
C VAL A 222 14.53 -3.08 5.17
N VAL A 223 14.09 -2.00 4.54
CA VAL A 223 12.70 -1.59 4.45
C VAL A 223 12.32 -1.46 2.98
N THR A 224 11.15 -1.95 2.61
CA THR A 224 10.54 -1.67 1.31
C THR A 224 9.24 -0.90 1.46
N THR A 225 8.83 -0.24 0.41
CA THR A 225 7.51 0.34 0.29
C THR A 225 7.06 0.45 -1.16
N THR A 226 5.76 0.60 -1.35
CA THR A 226 5.19 1.15 -2.57
C THR A 226 5.12 2.68 -2.48
N THR A 227 4.98 3.36 -3.62
CA THR A 227 4.87 4.81 -3.67
C THR A 227 3.44 5.32 -3.87
N HIS A 228 2.47 4.43 -4.15
CA HIS A 228 1.14 4.79 -4.66
C HIS A 228 -0.03 4.60 -3.68
N LYS A 229 0.23 4.10 -2.46
CA LYS A 229 -0.83 3.89 -1.43
C LYS A 229 -0.98 5.17 -0.57
N THR A 230 -0.76 5.08 0.73
CA THR A 230 -0.82 6.25 1.60
C THR A 230 0.19 7.36 1.22
N LEU A 231 1.28 7.01 0.53
CA LEU A 231 2.28 7.99 0.06
C LEU A 231 1.80 8.82 -1.15
N ALA A 232 0.69 8.43 -1.80
CA ALA A 232 -0.01 9.16 -2.87
C ALA A 232 0.85 9.53 -4.11
N GLY A 233 1.88 8.73 -4.39
CA GLY A 233 2.77 8.90 -5.55
C GLY A 233 2.41 8.00 -6.74
N PRO A 234 3.31 7.88 -7.72
CA PRO A 234 3.13 7.00 -8.86
C PRO A 234 3.20 5.53 -8.44
N ARG A 235 2.67 4.63 -9.25
CA ARG A 235 2.82 3.19 -9.02
C ARG A 235 4.29 2.79 -9.17
N GLY A 236 4.86 2.25 -8.10
CA GLY A 236 6.27 1.87 -8.05
C GLY A 236 6.67 1.37 -6.66
N GLY A 237 7.94 0.99 -6.50
CA GLY A 237 8.53 0.55 -5.24
C GLY A 237 9.77 1.33 -4.85
N LEU A 238 10.15 1.23 -3.59
CA LEU A 238 11.40 1.74 -3.01
C LEU A 238 12.01 0.67 -2.12
N ILE A 239 13.35 0.70 -2.02
CA ILE A 239 14.11 -0.04 -1.00
C ILE A 239 14.91 0.98 -0.19
N LEU A 240 14.87 0.87 1.13
CA LEU A 240 15.53 1.74 2.08
C LEU A 240 16.34 0.92 3.08
N ALA A 241 17.45 1.46 3.55
CA ALA A 241 18.19 0.87 4.68
C ALA A 241 18.91 1.95 5.48
N LYS A 242 19.22 1.63 6.74
CA LYS A 242 19.99 2.49 7.65
C LYS A 242 21.02 1.68 8.44
N GLY A 243 22.22 2.22 8.60
CA GLY A 243 23.29 1.57 9.38
C GLY A 243 23.83 0.26 8.77
N GLY A 244 23.48 -0.02 7.51
CA GLY A 244 23.96 -1.19 6.79
C GLY A 244 25.40 -1.04 6.26
N SER A 245 26.02 -2.16 5.91
CA SER A 245 27.33 -2.15 5.26
C SER A 245 27.24 -1.75 3.79
N GLU A 246 28.34 -1.26 3.23
CA GLU A 246 28.42 -1.02 1.78
C GLU A 246 28.18 -2.29 0.96
N GLU A 247 28.55 -3.46 1.50
CA GLU A 247 28.31 -4.74 0.86
C GLU A 247 26.82 -5.04 0.74
N LEU A 248 26.03 -4.79 1.82
CA LEU A 248 24.59 -4.91 1.79
C LEU A 248 23.98 -4.01 0.71
N TYR A 249 24.40 -2.76 0.65
CA TYR A 249 23.88 -1.80 -0.34
C TYR A 249 24.21 -2.21 -1.78
N LYS A 250 25.42 -2.75 -2.02
CA LYS A 250 25.81 -3.31 -3.32
C LYS A 250 24.96 -4.54 -3.69
N LYS A 251 24.70 -5.45 -2.74
CA LYS A 251 23.82 -6.60 -2.96
C LYS A 251 22.40 -6.19 -3.32
N LEU A 252 21.83 -5.23 -2.60
CA LEU A 252 20.49 -4.70 -2.89
C LEU A 252 20.43 -4.05 -4.29
N ASN A 253 21.41 -3.22 -4.64
CA ASN A 253 21.49 -2.64 -5.98
C ASN A 253 21.62 -3.71 -7.07
N SER A 254 22.50 -4.69 -6.87
CA SER A 254 22.70 -5.78 -7.82
C SER A 254 21.45 -6.66 -7.99
N ALA A 255 20.71 -6.88 -6.92
CA ALA A 255 19.45 -7.64 -6.95
C ALA A 255 18.33 -6.91 -7.70
N VAL A 256 18.31 -5.56 -7.68
CA VAL A 256 17.43 -4.77 -8.53
C VAL A 256 17.92 -4.78 -9.97
N PHE A 257 19.12 -4.29 -10.21
CA PHE A 257 19.74 -4.28 -11.54
C PHE A 257 21.20 -4.77 -11.44
N PRO A 258 21.57 -5.78 -12.21
CA PRO A 258 20.81 -6.48 -13.27
C PRO A 258 20.00 -7.70 -12.80
N GLY A 259 19.92 -7.97 -11.50
CA GLY A 259 19.37 -9.21 -10.95
C GLY A 259 17.89 -9.47 -11.26
N GLY A 260 17.05 -8.48 -11.14
CA GLY A 260 15.58 -8.63 -11.30
C GLY A 260 14.96 -7.73 -12.36
N GLN A 261 15.66 -6.68 -12.79
CA GLN A 261 15.18 -5.68 -13.74
C GLN A 261 16.26 -5.32 -14.76
N GLY A 262 15.83 -4.74 -15.91
CA GLY A 262 16.66 -4.05 -16.89
C GLY A 262 16.54 -2.53 -16.73
N GLY A 263 16.22 -1.82 -17.83
CA GLY A 263 16.10 -0.36 -17.83
C GLY A 263 15.07 0.17 -16.84
N PRO A 264 15.44 1.14 -15.99
CA PRO A 264 14.53 1.75 -15.04
C PRO A 264 13.47 2.63 -15.76
N LEU A 265 12.31 2.80 -15.14
CA LEU A 265 11.23 3.64 -15.65
C LEU A 265 11.48 5.10 -15.22
N MET A 266 12.24 5.87 -16.04
CA MET A 266 12.68 7.21 -15.64
C MET A 266 11.53 8.20 -15.43
N HIS A 267 10.44 8.09 -16.19
CA HIS A 267 9.22 8.86 -16.01
C HIS A 267 8.51 8.56 -14.69
N VAL A 268 8.53 7.30 -14.24
CA VAL A 268 7.98 6.91 -12.92
C VAL A 268 8.90 7.38 -11.80
N ILE A 269 10.23 7.30 -11.97
CA ILE A 269 11.19 7.83 -10.99
C ILE A 269 11.03 9.34 -10.83
N ALA A 270 10.78 10.07 -11.91
CA ALA A 270 10.43 11.49 -11.85
C ALA A 270 9.14 11.72 -11.02
N GLY A 271 8.11 10.91 -11.25
CA GLY A 271 6.89 10.93 -10.43
C GLY A 271 7.16 10.64 -8.95
N LYS A 272 8.06 9.67 -8.64
CA LYS A 272 8.51 9.42 -7.26
C LYS A 272 9.21 10.64 -6.67
N ALA A 273 10.11 11.28 -7.42
CA ALA A 273 10.79 12.48 -6.96
C ALA A 273 9.82 13.63 -6.62
N VAL A 274 8.76 13.79 -7.40
CA VAL A 274 7.69 14.77 -7.12
C VAL A 274 6.94 14.38 -5.86
N ALA A 275 6.43 13.14 -5.77
CA ALA A 275 5.63 12.69 -4.65
C ALA A 275 6.40 12.73 -3.31
N LEU A 276 7.68 12.37 -3.33
CA LEU A 276 8.54 12.44 -2.14
C LEU A 276 8.74 13.90 -1.69
N LYS A 277 8.84 14.85 -2.63
CA LYS A 277 8.88 16.28 -2.29
C LYS A 277 7.56 16.74 -1.68
N GLU A 278 6.42 16.38 -2.28
CA GLU A 278 5.11 16.70 -1.72
C GLU A 278 4.90 16.08 -0.32
N ALA A 279 5.46 14.89 -0.07
CA ALA A 279 5.38 14.24 1.23
C ALA A 279 6.21 14.93 2.34
N MET A 280 7.16 15.79 1.98
CA MET A 280 7.94 16.62 2.91
C MET A 280 7.21 17.92 3.30
N GLU A 281 6.15 18.31 2.59
CA GLU A 281 5.41 19.53 2.85
C GLU A 281 4.48 19.40 4.07
N PRO A 282 4.25 20.49 4.84
CA PRO A 282 3.40 20.45 6.04
C PRO A 282 1.96 19.98 5.77
N GLU A 283 1.43 20.27 4.59
CA GLU A 283 0.09 19.88 4.14
C GLU A 283 -0.05 18.36 4.07
N PHE A 284 1.01 17.65 3.71
CA PHE A 284 1.00 16.19 3.68
C PHE A 284 0.87 15.59 5.09
N LYS A 285 1.51 16.21 6.08
CA LYS A 285 1.34 15.79 7.49
C LYS A 285 -0.10 15.99 7.95
N THR A 286 -0.68 17.13 7.64
CA THR A 286 -2.09 17.42 7.94
C THR A 286 -3.02 16.42 7.27
N TYR A 287 -2.77 16.09 6.01
CA TYR A 287 -3.51 15.08 5.26
C TYR A 287 -3.44 13.70 5.94
N GLN A 288 -2.26 13.22 6.31
CA GLN A 288 -2.11 11.90 6.94
C GLN A 288 -2.74 11.84 8.34
N GLN A 289 -2.69 12.93 9.11
CA GLN A 289 -3.43 13.03 10.37
C GLN A 289 -4.94 12.91 10.16
N GLN A 290 -5.46 13.54 9.10
CA GLN A 290 -6.88 13.46 8.75
C GLN A 290 -7.26 12.06 8.26
N VAL A 291 -6.38 11.37 7.53
CA VAL A 291 -6.59 9.97 7.13
C VAL A 291 -6.85 9.08 8.35
N ALA A 292 -6.02 9.18 9.38
CA ALA A 292 -6.20 8.39 10.61
C ALA A 292 -7.46 8.78 11.39
N LYS A 293 -7.80 10.07 11.45
CA LYS A 293 -9.03 10.55 12.10
C LYS A 293 -10.29 10.04 11.39
N ASN A 294 -10.31 10.09 10.06
CA ASN A 294 -11.42 9.58 9.27
C ASN A 294 -11.63 8.07 9.48
N ALA A 295 -10.55 7.29 9.54
CA ALA A 295 -10.64 5.85 9.80
C ALA A 295 -11.26 5.58 11.18
N LYS A 296 -10.82 6.28 12.23
CA LYS A 296 -11.39 6.16 13.57
C LYS A 296 -12.87 6.56 13.60
N ALA A 297 -13.22 7.68 12.96
CA ALA A 297 -14.59 8.17 12.89
C ALA A 297 -15.54 7.17 12.20
N MET A 298 -15.08 6.50 11.13
CA MET A 298 -15.87 5.45 10.48
C MET A 298 -16.04 4.22 11.38
N VAL A 299 -14.98 3.79 12.07
CA VAL A 299 -15.03 2.67 13.03
C VAL A 299 -16.05 2.89 14.12
N GLU A 300 -16.11 4.10 14.70
CA GLU A 300 -17.10 4.46 15.71
C GLU A 300 -18.54 4.16 15.24
N VAL A 301 -18.88 4.57 14.01
CA VAL A 301 -20.22 4.35 13.44
C VAL A 301 -20.50 2.86 13.23
N PHE A 302 -19.55 2.08 12.71
CA PHE A 302 -19.72 0.64 12.55
C PHE A 302 -19.98 -0.06 13.90
N LEU A 303 -19.24 0.30 14.94
CA LEU A 303 -19.42 -0.26 16.29
C LEU A 303 -20.79 0.15 16.88
N GLU A 304 -21.20 1.42 16.76
CA GLU A 304 -22.51 1.93 17.20
C GLU A 304 -23.67 1.22 16.49
N ARG A 305 -23.47 0.83 15.21
CA ARG A 305 -24.44 0.07 14.41
C ARG A 305 -24.38 -1.45 14.68
N GLY A 306 -23.58 -1.89 15.65
CA GLY A 306 -23.48 -3.28 16.06
C GLY A 306 -22.73 -4.17 15.07
N TYR A 307 -21.83 -3.60 14.27
CA TYR A 307 -20.87 -4.37 13.48
C TYR A 307 -19.61 -4.65 14.31
N LYS A 308 -19.00 -5.78 14.06
CA LYS A 308 -17.72 -6.15 14.64
C LYS A 308 -16.59 -5.63 13.77
N VAL A 309 -15.66 -4.90 14.38
CA VAL A 309 -14.42 -4.45 13.75
C VAL A 309 -13.26 -5.28 14.32
N VAL A 310 -12.43 -5.85 13.46
CA VAL A 310 -11.26 -6.63 13.89
C VAL A 310 -10.33 -5.74 14.72
N SER A 311 -9.79 -6.27 15.81
CA SER A 311 -9.02 -5.54 16.85
C SER A 311 -9.83 -4.46 17.61
N GLY A 312 -11.15 -4.38 17.43
CA GLY A 312 -12.00 -3.39 18.09
C GLY A 312 -11.78 -1.95 17.64
N GLY A 313 -10.92 -1.71 16.62
CA GLY A 313 -10.62 -0.35 16.18
C GLY A 313 -9.54 -0.26 15.10
N THR A 314 -8.96 0.94 14.99
CA THR A 314 -7.82 1.17 14.10
C THR A 314 -6.88 2.24 14.66
N ASP A 315 -5.56 2.04 14.43
CA ASP A 315 -4.50 2.99 14.73
C ASP A 315 -3.83 3.55 13.46
N ASN A 316 -4.38 3.22 12.28
CA ASN A 316 -3.83 3.66 11.01
C ASN A 316 -4.93 4.08 10.02
N HIS A 317 -4.75 3.85 8.72
CA HIS A 317 -5.62 4.31 7.64
C HIS A 317 -6.70 3.30 7.23
N LEU A 318 -6.71 2.11 7.81
CA LEU A 318 -7.61 1.02 7.42
C LEU A 318 -8.22 0.32 8.62
N PHE A 319 -9.33 -0.36 8.38
CA PHE A 319 -9.93 -1.31 9.33
C PHE A 319 -10.64 -2.44 8.58
N LEU A 320 -10.90 -3.54 9.30
CA LEU A 320 -11.62 -4.69 8.79
C LEU A 320 -12.96 -4.78 9.50
N VAL A 321 -14.04 -4.87 8.73
CA VAL A 321 -15.39 -5.17 9.23
C VAL A 321 -15.63 -6.67 9.13
N ASP A 322 -15.88 -7.32 10.26
CA ASP A 322 -16.23 -8.73 10.35
C ASP A 322 -17.76 -8.88 10.20
N LEU A 323 -18.18 -9.59 9.17
CA LEU A 323 -19.58 -9.79 8.79
C LEU A 323 -20.14 -11.15 9.18
N VAL A 324 -19.35 -11.99 9.89
CA VAL A 324 -19.76 -13.35 10.28
C VAL A 324 -21.07 -13.33 11.08
N ASP A 325 -21.15 -12.46 12.11
CA ASP A 325 -22.32 -12.37 12.99
C ASP A 325 -23.56 -11.76 12.29
N LYS A 326 -23.35 -11.09 11.16
CA LYS A 326 -24.42 -10.54 10.31
C LYS A 326 -24.90 -11.55 9.25
N ASN A 327 -24.30 -12.75 9.19
CA ASN A 327 -24.54 -13.76 8.14
C ASN A 327 -24.36 -13.24 6.71
N LEU A 328 -23.44 -12.30 6.52
CA LEU A 328 -23.08 -11.74 5.22
C LEU A 328 -21.69 -12.22 4.81
N THR A 329 -21.49 -12.38 3.51
CA THR A 329 -20.16 -12.61 2.95
C THR A 329 -19.51 -11.31 2.48
N GLY A 330 -18.19 -11.30 2.46
CA GLY A 330 -17.44 -10.17 1.88
C GLY A 330 -17.81 -9.95 0.40
N LYS A 331 -18.06 -11.04 -0.35
CA LYS A 331 -18.49 -10.97 -1.76
C LYS A 331 -19.85 -10.29 -1.95
N GLU A 332 -20.83 -10.58 -1.10
CA GLU A 332 -22.15 -9.94 -1.15
C GLU A 332 -22.06 -8.47 -0.75
N ALA A 333 -21.31 -8.18 0.31
CA ALA A 333 -21.10 -6.82 0.79
C ALA A 333 -20.41 -5.93 -0.27
N ASP A 334 -19.31 -6.42 -0.87
CA ASP A 334 -18.58 -5.75 -1.95
C ASP A 334 -19.52 -5.44 -3.15
N ALA A 335 -20.31 -6.43 -3.57
CA ALA A 335 -21.25 -6.26 -4.68
C ALA A 335 -22.38 -5.25 -4.38
N ALA A 336 -22.94 -5.26 -3.17
CA ALA A 336 -24.01 -4.35 -2.77
C ALA A 336 -23.51 -2.90 -2.62
N LEU A 337 -22.37 -2.70 -1.95
CA LEU A 337 -21.74 -1.39 -1.82
C LEU A 337 -21.34 -0.84 -3.19
N GLY A 338 -20.83 -1.70 -4.09
CA GLY A 338 -20.49 -1.30 -5.46
C GLY A 338 -21.70 -0.76 -6.24
N ARG A 339 -22.91 -1.35 -6.08
CA ARG A 339 -24.14 -0.82 -6.67
C ARG A 339 -24.51 0.56 -6.12
N ALA A 340 -24.13 0.86 -4.88
CA ALA A 340 -24.31 2.18 -4.27
C ALA A 340 -23.16 3.16 -4.58
N ASN A 341 -22.30 2.86 -5.56
CA ASN A 341 -21.09 3.63 -5.89
C ASN A 341 -20.09 3.77 -4.73
N ILE A 342 -20.01 2.78 -3.85
CA ILE A 342 -19.04 2.70 -2.76
C ILE A 342 -18.11 1.51 -3.04
N THR A 343 -16.84 1.79 -3.33
CA THR A 343 -15.85 0.80 -3.71
C THR A 343 -15.05 0.33 -2.50
N VAL A 344 -15.16 -0.94 -2.16
CA VAL A 344 -14.37 -1.61 -1.11
C VAL A 344 -13.72 -2.88 -1.70
N ASN A 345 -12.97 -3.62 -0.92
CA ASN A 345 -12.60 -4.99 -1.28
C ASN A 345 -13.05 -5.98 -0.20
N LYS A 346 -13.54 -7.14 -0.64
CA LYS A 346 -13.72 -8.28 0.26
C LYS A 346 -12.39 -8.69 0.88
N ASN A 347 -12.42 -9.10 2.14
CA ASN A 347 -11.23 -9.50 2.88
C ASN A 347 -11.55 -10.62 3.85
N SER A 348 -10.63 -11.58 4.00
CA SER A 348 -10.74 -12.57 5.07
C SER A 348 -10.62 -11.91 6.44
N VAL A 349 -11.35 -12.44 7.40
CA VAL A 349 -11.24 -12.07 8.81
C VAL A 349 -10.52 -13.18 9.58
N PRO A 350 -9.98 -12.93 10.78
CA PRO A 350 -9.37 -13.99 11.59
C PRO A 350 -10.33 -15.16 11.80
N ASN A 351 -9.85 -16.39 11.59
CA ASN A 351 -10.65 -17.62 11.65
C ASN A 351 -11.86 -17.63 10.68
N ASP A 352 -11.72 -17.02 9.53
CA ASP A 352 -12.79 -16.91 8.53
C ASP A 352 -13.36 -18.28 8.15
N PRO A 353 -14.69 -18.50 8.30
CA PRO A 353 -15.32 -19.77 7.95
C PRO A 353 -15.50 -19.97 6.44
N LYS A 354 -15.23 -18.94 5.62
CA LYS A 354 -15.39 -18.99 4.17
C LYS A 354 -14.03 -19.08 3.45
N SER A 355 -14.08 -19.50 2.19
CA SER A 355 -12.88 -19.54 1.35
C SER A 355 -12.36 -18.14 1.03
N PRO A 356 -11.07 -17.98 0.66
CA PRO A 356 -10.51 -16.69 0.27
C PRO A 356 -11.19 -16.02 -0.95
N PHE A 357 -11.95 -16.76 -1.74
CA PHE A 357 -12.70 -16.23 -2.88
C PHE A 357 -14.07 -15.63 -2.49
N VAL A 358 -14.57 -15.97 -1.31
CA VAL A 358 -15.86 -15.49 -0.78
C VAL A 358 -15.64 -14.51 0.36
N THR A 359 -14.85 -14.88 1.37
CA THR A 359 -14.52 -14.17 2.60
C THR A 359 -15.73 -13.83 3.47
N SER A 360 -15.48 -13.43 4.71
CA SER A 360 -16.53 -13.00 5.64
C SER A 360 -16.33 -11.57 6.14
N GLY A 361 -15.56 -10.77 5.43
CA GLY A 361 -15.35 -9.36 5.79
C GLY A 361 -15.07 -8.47 4.59
N ILE A 362 -15.00 -7.19 4.88
CA ILE A 362 -14.55 -6.15 3.98
C ILE A 362 -13.43 -5.35 4.63
N ARG A 363 -12.48 -4.89 3.80
CA ARG A 363 -11.44 -3.94 4.21
C ARG A 363 -11.85 -2.55 3.74
N VAL A 364 -11.74 -1.57 4.63
CA VAL A 364 -12.07 -0.17 4.41
C VAL A 364 -10.85 0.68 4.69
N GLY A 365 -10.52 1.61 3.81
CA GLY A 365 -9.41 2.55 3.99
C GLY A 365 -9.81 3.97 3.61
N THR A 366 -9.17 4.95 4.20
CA THR A 366 -9.56 6.35 4.12
C THR A 366 -8.62 7.30 3.33
N PRO A 367 -7.50 6.86 2.74
CA PRO A 367 -6.60 7.78 2.03
C PRO A 367 -7.27 8.53 0.88
N ALA A 368 -8.02 7.83 0.02
CA ALA A 368 -8.66 8.42 -1.16
C ALA A 368 -9.75 9.44 -0.80
N ILE A 369 -10.65 9.11 0.12
CA ILE A 369 -11.70 10.04 0.56
C ILE A 369 -11.12 11.27 1.25
N THR A 370 -10.05 11.10 2.03
CA THR A 370 -9.36 12.22 2.66
C THR A 370 -8.69 13.12 1.62
N ARG A 371 -8.15 12.55 0.53
CA ARG A 371 -7.57 13.31 -0.58
C ARG A 371 -8.64 14.14 -1.31
N ARG A 372 -9.89 13.68 -1.37
CA ARG A 372 -11.04 14.44 -1.87
C ARG A 372 -11.45 15.58 -0.94
N GLY A 373 -11.01 15.61 0.30
CA GLY A 373 -11.33 16.65 1.27
C GLY A 373 -12.31 16.24 2.38
N PHE A 374 -12.66 14.96 2.48
CA PHE A 374 -13.51 14.45 3.57
C PHE A 374 -12.82 14.63 4.92
N LYS A 375 -13.63 14.99 5.90
CA LYS A 375 -13.30 15.03 7.31
C LYS A 375 -14.18 14.07 8.09
N GLU A 376 -14.09 14.10 9.41
CA GLU A 376 -14.80 13.16 10.29
C GLU A 376 -16.34 13.17 10.09
N VAL A 377 -16.91 14.32 9.73
CA VAL A 377 -18.37 14.44 9.50
C VAL A 377 -18.78 13.63 8.27
N GLU A 378 -18.13 13.87 7.14
CA GLU A 378 -18.39 13.16 5.88
C GLU A 378 -18.05 11.67 6.01
N ALA A 379 -16.98 11.33 6.73
CA ALA A 379 -16.58 9.95 6.98
C ALA A 379 -17.64 9.20 7.83
N LYS A 380 -18.19 9.83 8.86
CA LYS A 380 -19.29 9.25 9.66
C LYS A 380 -20.58 9.08 8.85
N GLU A 381 -20.95 10.07 8.05
CA GLU A 381 -22.11 9.96 7.16
C GLU A 381 -21.95 8.78 6.20
N LEU A 382 -20.76 8.67 5.55
CA LEU A 382 -20.45 7.58 4.64
C LEU A 382 -20.51 6.22 5.33
N ALA A 383 -19.94 6.07 6.52
CA ALA A 383 -20.03 4.84 7.31
C ALA A 383 -21.48 4.46 7.63
N GLY A 384 -22.31 5.44 7.97
CA GLY A 384 -23.76 5.26 8.16
C GLY A 384 -24.46 4.72 6.89
N TRP A 385 -24.13 5.28 5.72
CA TRP A 385 -24.68 4.80 4.44
C TRP A 385 -24.22 3.39 4.10
N MET A 386 -22.96 3.05 4.41
CA MET A 386 -22.46 1.69 4.25
C MET A 386 -23.25 0.71 5.12
N CYS A 387 -23.49 1.05 6.38
CA CYS A 387 -24.31 0.23 7.27
C CYS A 387 -25.75 0.09 6.74
N ASP A 388 -26.38 1.16 6.25
CA ASP A 388 -27.72 1.11 5.65
C ASP A 388 -27.80 0.12 4.48
N VAL A 389 -26.79 0.12 3.60
CA VAL A 389 -26.69 -0.84 2.48
C VAL A 389 -26.48 -2.26 3.00
N LEU A 390 -25.61 -2.47 3.98
CA LEU A 390 -25.32 -3.79 4.53
C LEU A 390 -26.50 -4.37 5.34
N ASP A 391 -27.24 -3.53 6.07
CA ASP A 391 -28.45 -3.94 6.81
C ASP A 391 -29.62 -4.27 5.87
N SER A 392 -29.57 -3.80 4.61
CA SER A 392 -30.65 -3.93 3.60
C SER A 392 -30.08 -4.38 2.25
N ILE A 393 -29.20 -5.39 2.25
CA ILE A 393 -28.31 -5.76 1.15
C ILE A 393 -29.05 -6.15 -0.16
N ASN A 394 -30.32 -6.59 -0.06
CA ASN A 394 -31.18 -6.99 -1.18
C ASN A 394 -32.28 -5.95 -1.49
N ASP A 395 -32.30 -4.80 -0.81
CA ASP A 395 -33.29 -3.74 -1.04
C ASP A 395 -32.73 -2.71 -2.04
N GLU A 396 -33.13 -2.85 -3.30
CA GLU A 396 -32.68 -1.95 -4.37
C GLU A 396 -33.10 -0.50 -4.13
N ALA A 397 -34.24 -0.25 -3.43
CA ALA A 397 -34.66 1.12 -3.14
C ALA A 397 -33.74 1.80 -2.14
N VAL A 398 -33.24 1.06 -1.14
CA VAL A 398 -32.20 1.55 -0.22
C VAL A 398 -30.89 1.82 -0.97
N ILE A 399 -30.45 0.89 -1.82
CA ILE A 399 -29.20 1.00 -2.57
C ILE A 399 -29.24 2.24 -3.50
N GLU A 400 -30.30 2.41 -4.28
CA GLU A 400 -30.45 3.57 -5.18
C GLU A 400 -30.54 4.90 -4.41
N ARG A 401 -31.22 4.92 -3.26
CA ARG A 401 -31.25 6.10 -2.38
C ARG A 401 -29.86 6.47 -1.87
N ILE A 402 -29.06 5.47 -1.46
CA ILE A 402 -27.68 5.72 -0.99
C ILE A 402 -26.80 6.15 -2.15
N LYS A 403 -26.94 5.53 -3.33
CA LYS A 403 -26.23 5.95 -4.54
C LYS A 403 -26.48 7.42 -4.89
N GLY A 404 -27.72 7.89 -4.76
CA GLY A 404 -28.03 9.31 -4.92
C GLY A 404 -27.25 10.20 -3.95
N LYS A 405 -27.18 9.82 -2.66
CA LYS A 405 -26.36 10.53 -1.67
C LYS A 405 -24.87 10.51 -1.99
N VAL A 406 -24.36 9.39 -2.50
CA VAL A 406 -22.95 9.26 -2.92
C VAL A 406 -22.65 10.19 -4.09
N LEU A 407 -23.52 10.27 -5.10
CA LEU A 407 -23.36 11.21 -6.21
C LEU A 407 -23.37 12.66 -5.73
N ASP A 408 -24.26 13.01 -4.81
CA ASP A 408 -24.36 14.36 -4.24
C ASP A 408 -23.10 14.75 -3.46
N ILE A 409 -22.54 13.85 -2.67
CA ILE A 409 -21.30 14.15 -1.91
C ILE A 409 -20.10 14.19 -2.85
N CYS A 410 -20.03 13.31 -3.85
CA CYS A 410 -18.97 13.31 -4.86
C CYS A 410 -18.93 14.63 -5.64
N ALA A 411 -20.08 15.20 -6.00
CA ALA A 411 -20.18 16.49 -6.68
C ALA A 411 -19.65 17.67 -5.81
N ARG A 412 -19.78 17.57 -4.48
CA ARG A 412 -19.24 18.58 -3.55
C ARG A 412 -17.73 18.44 -3.33
N TYR A 413 -17.18 17.25 -3.54
CA TYR A 413 -15.78 16.91 -3.30
C TYR A 413 -15.19 16.25 -4.56
N PRO A 414 -15.03 16.97 -5.67
CA PRO A 414 -14.49 16.40 -6.91
C PRO A 414 -13.04 15.96 -6.76
N VAL A 415 -12.62 14.98 -7.56
CA VAL A 415 -11.23 14.48 -7.59
C VAL A 415 -10.36 15.34 -8.51
N TYR A 416 -10.90 15.71 -9.68
CA TYR A 416 -10.18 16.35 -10.78
C TYR A 416 -10.68 17.78 -11.06
N ALA A 417 -11.00 18.55 -10.03
CA ALA A 417 -11.45 19.95 -10.14
C ALA A 417 -10.36 20.90 -10.59
#